data_8e88118f730eaf82dedfef60c146f3ab
#
_entry.id   8e88118f730eaf82dedfef60c146f3ab
#
_cell.length_a   1.000
_cell.length_b   1.000
_cell.length_c   1.000
_cell.angle_alpha   90.00
_cell.angle_beta   90.00
_cell.angle_gamma   90.00
#
_symmetry.space_group_name_H-M   'P 1'
#
loop_
_entity.id
_entity.type
_entity.pdbx_description
1 polymer ?
#
loop_
_entity_poly.entity_id
_entity_poly.type
_entity_poly.pdbx_seq_one_letter_code
_entity_poly.pdbx_strand_id
1 'polypeptide(L)'
;MESTPETSSTDAISDSIRAILDRQKKAHIDEGPASVKRRKDWIDRSIALLVDNKDEIVDALTSDFGNRAPVASLMTDVMGSVGPLDHAKKHMEKWMRPEKRKLQFPLGLLGAKAHVEYQALGTIGIISPWNFPFNLTFAPLAGVFAAGNRAMIKPSEFTPACSELMAKMFREAYDETEVAVITGGPAVGEAFSKQPFDHLLFTGAGSIAKHVMRAASENLVPVTLELGGKSPVIVSRDSDIEDVAARVMTGKTLNAGQICLAPDYVMVPEEKADEFVAGAQKIVTKMFPTMKDNPDYTSIINDRHYDRITGYIEDAKAKGGDVIEINPANEDFSQQPYNKIPPTIIKNPTEDMKVLQDEIFGPVLPMKTYKDVSETLDYVNSKDRPLGLYYFGQDSEEERRVLDNTTSGGVTVNDVIMHVSMEDLPFGGVGPSGMGSYHGIDGFRTFSHAKAVYHQSKAKMVAEMFRPPYDDKKRKRVLSMIKK
;
A
#
# COMPACT_ATOMS: atom_id res chain seq x y z
N MET A 1 32.31 -27.40 20.56
CA MET A 1 31.64 -26.73 19.42
C MET A 1 31.22 -25.38 19.92
N GLU A 2 32.00 -24.38 19.59
CA GLU A 2 31.75 -23.00 20.02
C GLU A 2 30.54 -22.45 19.22
N SER A 3 29.58 -21.95 19.98
CA SER A 3 28.42 -21.22 19.43
C SER A 3 28.90 -19.97 18.69
N THR A 4 28.51 -19.85 17.45
CA THR A 4 28.88 -18.79 16.54
C THR A 4 28.53 -17.40 17.06
N PRO A 5 29.37 -16.35 16.87
CA PRO A 5 29.14 -14.98 17.34
C PRO A 5 27.89 -14.27 16.75
N GLU A 6 27.29 -14.80 15.67
CA GLU A 6 26.14 -14.21 15.01
C GLU A 6 24.82 -14.31 15.80
N THR A 7 24.59 -15.36 16.56
CA THR A 7 23.38 -15.51 17.38
C THR A 7 23.31 -14.49 18.52
N SER A 8 24.42 -14.13 19.13
CA SER A 8 24.46 -13.16 20.23
C SER A 8 24.17 -11.72 19.79
N SER A 9 24.47 -11.36 18.54
CA SER A 9 24.20 -10.01 18.00
C SER A 9 22.73 -9.81 17.63
N THR A 10 22.07 -10.84 17.11
CA THR A 10 20.64 -10.80 16.75
C THR A 10 19.75 -10.71 17.98
N ASP A 11 20.10 -11.42 19.04
CA ASP A 11 19.38 -11.37 20.31
C ASP A 11 19.47 -9.98 20.96
N ALA A 12 20.66 -9.37 20.97
CA ALA A 12 20.85 -8.02 21.48
C ALA A 12 20.06 -6.95 20.69
N ILE A 13 19.96 -7.09 19.37
CA ILE A 13 19.11 -6.24 18.51
C ILE A 13 17.64 -6.42 18.92
N SER A 14 17.18 -7.65 19.03
CA SER A 14 15.81 -7.97 19.43
C SER A 14 15.46 -7.40 20.80
N ASP A 15 16.35 -7.53 21.77
CA ASP A 15 16.16 -7.01 23.13
C ASP A 15 16.10 -5.47 23.16
N SER A 16 16.91 -4.78 22.36
CA SER A 16 16.87 -3.33 22.25
C SER A 16 15.55 -2.82 21.68
N ILE A 17 15.05 -3.45 20.61
CA ILE A 17 13.75 -3.13 20.00
C ILE A 17 12.62 -3.43 21.00
N ARG A 18 12.72 -4.57 21.70
CA ARG A 18 11.76 -4.97 22.73
C ARG A 18 11.66 -3.97 23.87
N ALA A 19 12.78 -3.45 24.34
CA ALA A 19 12.81 -2.46 25.41
C ALA A 19 12.08 -1.16 25.03
N ILE A 20 12.19 -0.72 23.76
CA ILE A 20 11.44 0.45 23.26
C ILE A 20 9.94 0.13 23.20
N LEU A 21 9.58 -1.02 22.64
CA LEU A 21 8.19 -1.46 22.56
C LEU A 21 7.52 -1.53 23.93
N ASP A 22 8.21 -2.10 24.93
CA ASP A 22 7.70 -2.23 26.30
C ASP A 22 7.49 -0.86 26.95
N ARG A 23 8.38 0.13 26.69
CA ARG A 23 8.17 1.52 27.13
C ARG A 23 6.95 2.16 26.45
N GLN A 24 6.74 1.96 25.15
CA GLN A 24 5.59 2.47 24.44
C GLN A 24 4.29 1.84 24.95
N LYS A 25 4.25 0.51 25.15
CA LYS A 25 3.10 -0.19 25.71
C LYS A 25 2.78 0.27 27.14
N LYS A 26 3.80 0.42 27.97
CA LYS A 26 3.62 0.95 29.31
C LYS A 26 3.05 2.37 29.29
N ALA A 27 3.61 3.25 28.47
CA ALA A 27 3.13 4.62 28.35
C ALA A 27 1.68 4.67 27.80
N HIS A 28 1.31 3.78 26.87
CA HIS A 28 -0.06 3.67 26.39
C HIS A 28 -1.06 3.33 27.51
N ILE A 29 -0.68 2.42 28.42
CA ILE A 29 -1.51 2.01 29.54
C ILE A 29 -1.58 3.11 30.61
N ASP A 30 -0.44 3.66 31.00
CA ASP A 30 -0.33 4.66 32.08
C ASP A 30 -1.06 5.97 31.75
N GLU A 31 -0.99 6.41 30.51
CA GLU A 31 -1.59 7.66 30.03
C GLU A 31 -3.06 7.51 29.61
N GLY A 32 -3.49 6.28 29.35
CA GLY A 32 -4.83 5.95 28.89
C GLY A 32 -5.10 6.42 27.44
N PRO A 33 -6.39 6.48 27.00
CA PRO A 33 -6.74 6.79 25.64
C PRO A 33 -6.31 8.21 25.22
N ALA A 34 -5.60 8.33 24.10
CA ALA A 34 -5.18 9.62 23.57
C ALA A 34 -6.39 10.52 23.27
N SER A 35 -6.38 11.75 23.81
CA SER A 35 -7.42 12.75 23.56
C SER A 35 -7.38 13.21 22.09
N VAL A 36 -8.50 13.77 21.60
CA VAL A 36 -8.57 14.41 20.27
C VAL A 36 -7.45 15.44 20.08
N LYS A 37 -7.19 16.26 21.12
CA LYS A 37 -6.12 17.27 21.08
C LYS A 37 -4.73 16.61 20.85
N ARG A 38 -4.43 15.51 21.55
CA ARG A 38 -3.14 14.81 21.41
C ARG A 38 -3.00 14.16 20.05
N ARG A 39 -4.05 13.52 19.52
CA ARG A 39 -4.05 12.93 18.18
C ARG A 39 -3.80 13.99 17.09
N LYS A 40 -4.45 15.14 17.20
CA LYS A 40 -4.22 16.29 16.30
C LYS A 40 -2.79 16.82 16.42
N ASP A 41 -2.24 16.91 17.62
CA ASP A 41 -0.85 17.32 17.84
C ASP A 41 0.14 16.38 17.16
N TRP A 42 -0.05 15.06 17.28
CA TRP A 42 0.78 14.08 16.57
C TRP A 42 0.72 14.27 15.04
N ILE A 43 -0.49 14.47 14.50
CA ILE A 43 -0.67 14.71 13.06
C ILE A 43 -0.03 16.04 12.65
N ASP A 44 -0.21 17.11 13.42
CA ASP A 44 0.36 18.42 13.13
C ASP A 44 1.89 18.43 13.13
N ARG A 45 2.50 17.73 14.09
CA ARG A 45 3.96 17.53 14.12
C ARG A 45 4.44 16.75 12.90
N SER A 46 3.73 15.70 12.47
CA SER A 46 4.07 14.96 11.24
C SER A 46 4.00 15.83 9.99
N ILE A 47 2.96 16.66 9.87
CA ILE A 47 2.83 17.60 8.75
C ILE A 47 3.99 18.62 8.78
N ALA A 48 4.31 19.18 9.95
CA ALA A 48 5.43 20.11 10.09
C ALA A 48 6.77 19.47 9.69
N LEU A 49 7.04 18.23 10.12
CA LEU A 49 8.24 17.49 9.70
C LEU A 49 8.38 17.41 8.18
N LEU A 50 7.29 17.10 7.48
CA LEU A 50 7.32 16.99 6.01
C LEU A 50 7.49 18.33 5.32
N VAL A 51 6.81 19.38 5.79
CA VAL A 51 6.81 20.70 5.17
C VAL A 51 8.13 21.44 5.43
N ASP A 52 8.62 21.40 6.66
CA ASP A 52 9.81 22.12 7.07
C ASP A 52 11.09 21.49 6.52
N ASN A 53 11.12 20.16 6.34
CA ASN A 53 12.26 19.42 5.80
C ASN A 53 12.12 19.03 4.32
N LYS A 54 11.19 19.61 3.57
CA LYS A 54 10.89 19.21 2.19
C LYS A 54 12.11 19.19 1.26
N ASP A 55 13.01 20.14 1.43
CA ASP A 55 14.21 20.25 0.60
C ASP A 55 15.22 19.15 0.99
N GLU A 56 15.44 18.89 2.28
CA GLU A 56 16.27 17.78 2.77
C GLU A 56 15.69 16.41 2.35
N ILE A 57 14.36 16.27 2.28
CA ILE A 57 13.69 15.06 1.78
C ILE A 57 14.01 14.83 0.30
N VAL A 58 13.93 15.87 -0.53
CA VAL A 58 14.26 15.79 -1.96
C VAL A 58 15.74 15.43 -2.15
N ASP A 59 16.63 16.04 -1.38
CA ASP A 59 18.07 15.75 -1.44
C ASP A 59 18.37 14.30 -1.03
N ALA A 60 17.77 13.81 0.05
CA ALA A 60 17.92 12.42 0.50
C ALA A 60 17.41 11.42 -0.54
N LEU A 61 16.23 11.65 -1.13
CA LEU A 61 15.68 10.84 -2.20
C LEU A 61 16.58 10.82 -3.44
N THR A 62 17.11 11.99 -3.82
CA THR A 62 18.03 12.09 -4.95
C THR A 62 19.34 11.36 -4.66
N SER A 63 19.86 11.47 -3.44
CA SER A 63 21.06 10.74 -3.01
C SER A 63 20.90 9.23 -3.08
N ASP A 64 19.79 8.70 -2.56
CA ASP A 64 19.56 7.27 -2.49
C ASP A 64 19.28 6.64 -3.87
N PHE A 65 18.61 7.37 -4.77
CA PHE A 65 18.32 6.90 -6.12
C PHE A 65 19.45 7.19 -7.13
N GLY A 66 20.41 8.03 -6.77
CA GLY A 66 21.40 8.59 -7.69
C GLY A 66 20.84 9.68 -8.59
N ASN A 67 19.59 9.61 -9.02
CA ASN A 67 18.79 10.67 -9.64
C ASN A 67 17.30 10.40 -9.45
N ARG A 68 16.58 11.34 -8.86
CA ARG A 68 15.11 11.30 -8.76
C ARG A 68 14.57 12.72 -8.95
N ALA A 69 13.54 12.84 -9.81
CA ALA A 69 12.97 14.13 -10.18
C ALA A 69 12.50 14.91 -8.94
N PRO A 70 13.03 16.12 -8.67
CA PRO A 70 12.69 16.87 -7.46
C PRO A 70 11.21 17.19 -7.33
N VAL A 71 10.57 17.61 -8.44
CA VAL A 71 9.11 17.90 -8.45
C VAL A 71 8.31 16.64 -8.18
N ALA A 72 8.68 15.51 -8.79
CA ALA A 72 8.01 14.23 -8.52
C ALA A 72 8.17 13.83 -7.04
N SER A 73 9.36 13.98 -6.46
CA SER A 73 9.62 13.73 -5.03
C SER A 73 8.74 14.59 -4.13
N LEU A 74 8.61 15.89 -4.41
CA LEU A 74 7.69 16.77 -3.68
C LEU A 74 6.22 16.34 -3.81
N MET A 75 5.80 15.93 -5.01
CA MET A 75 4.42 15.48 -5.24
C MET A 75 4.11 14.15 -4.55
N THR A 76 5.02 13.18 -4.64
CA THR A 76 4.76 11.81 -4.17
C THR A 76 5.08 11.63 -2.70
N ASP A 77 6.23 12.09 -2.23
CA ASP A 77 6.69 11.82 -0.87
C ASP A 77 6.31 12.93 0.13
N VAL A 78 6.24 14.18 -0.28
CA VAL A 78 5.84 15.28 0.63
C VAL A 78 4.33 15.52 0.55
N MET A 79 3.83 15.97 -0.60
CA MET A 79 2.40 16.29 -0.75
C MET A 79 1.51 15.06 -0.56
N GLY A 80 1.92 13.90 -1.13
CA GLY A 80 1.24 12.63 -0.96
C GLY A 80 1.19 12.12 0.49
N SER A 81 2.07 12.63 1.37
CA SER A 81 2.06 12.33 2.81
C SER A 81 1.23 13.33 3.62
N VAL A 82 1.26 14.60 3.23
CA VAL A 82 0.48 15.66 3.91
C VAL A 82 -1.02 15.46 3.71
N GLY A 83 -1.45 15.04 2.51
CA GLY A 83 -2.86 14.81 2.18
C GLY A 83 -3.58 13.88 3.15
N PRO A 84 -3.13 12.60 3.32
CA PRO A 84 -3.70 11.64 4.27
C PRO A 84 -3.75 12.16 5.72
N LEU A 85 -2.67 12.80 6.17
CA LEU A 85 -2.58 13.37 7.52
C LEU A 85 -3.63 14.47 7.75
N ASP A 86 -3.74 15.42 6.81
CA ASP A 86 -4.73 16.51 6.89
C ASP A 86 -6.16 15.97 6.79
N HIS A 87 -6.42 15.00 5.92
CA HIS A 87 -7.71 14.31 5.83
C HIS A 87 -8.08 13.64 7.16
N ALA A 88 -7.18 12.89 7.75
CA ALA A 88 -7.42 12.23 9.04
C ALA A 88 -7.68 13.27 10.15
N LYS A 89 -6.90 14.35 10.23
CA LYS A 89 -7.08 15.44 11.19
C LYS A 89 -8.47 16.09 11.10
N LYS A 90 -8.98 16.26 9.88
CA LYS A 90 -10.30 16.87 9.63
C LYS A 90 -11.47 15.94 9.99
N HIS A 91 -11.28 14.61 9.82
CA HIS A 91 -12.40 13.67 9.88
C HIS A 91 -12.41 12.77 11.13
N MET A 92 -11.28 12.60 11.85
CA MET A 92 -11.18 11.63 12.93
C MET A 92 -12.18 11.83 14.06
N GLU A 93 -12.60 13.06 14.37
CA GLU A 93 -13.62 13.29 15.40
C GLU A 93 -14.97 12.66 15.03
N LYS A 94 -15.29 12.61 13.73
CA LYS A 94 -16.47 11.90 13.23
C LYS A 94 -16.28 10.40 13.34
N TRP A 95 -15.10 9.89 12.99
CA TRP A 95 -14.77 8.45 13.02
C TRP A 95 -14.75 7.89 14.45
N MET A 96 -14.35 8.69 15.42
CA MET A 96 -14.31 8.31 16.84
C MET A 96 -15.71 8.19 17.48
N ARG A 97 -16.77 8.68 16.83
CA ARG A 97 -18.14 8.62 17.40
C ARG A 97 -18.62 7.17 17.49
N PRO A 98 -19.24 6.77 18.61
CA PRO A 98 -19.84 5.44 18.72
C PRO A 98 -20.87 5.17 17.62
N GLU A 99 -20.72 4.05 16.93
CA GLU A 99 -21.66 3.63 15.88
C GLU A 99 -22.84 2.88 16.49
N LYS A 100 -24.02 3.47 16.45
CA LYS A 100 -25.25 2.80 16.90
C LYS A 100 -25.53 1.55 16.07
N ARG A 101 -25.94 0.46 16.72
CA ARG A 101 -26.32 -0.80 16.08
C ARG A 101 -27.78 -1.14 16.32
N LYS A 102 -28.41 -1.79 15.35
CA LYS A 102 -29.78 -2.27 15.46
C LYS A 102 -29.86 -3.40 16.49
N LEU A 103 -30.90 -3.39 17.30
CA LEU A 103 -31.21 -4.44 18.25
C LEU A 103 -32.33 -5.35 17.70
N GLN A 104 -32.30 -6.62 18.15
CA GLN A 104 -33.42 -7.53 17.89
C GLN A 104 -34.68 -7.02 18.58
N PHE A 105 -35.81 -7.08 17.87
CA PHE A 105 -37.11 -6.76 18.45
C PHE A 105 -37.46 -7.78 19.54
N PRO A 106 -38.01 -7.35 20.71
CA PRO A 106 -38.43 -5.98 21.07
C PRO A 106 -37.39 -5.23 21.96
N LEU A 107 -36.14 -5.66 22.06
CA LEU A 107 -35.16 -5.18 23.04
C LEU A 107 -34.97 -3.65 23.00
N GLY A 108 -34.94 -3.05 21.82
CA GLY A 108 -34.83 -1.59 21.67
C GLY A 108 -36.02 -0.84 22.27
N LEU A 109 -37.24 -1.34 22.08
CA LEU A 109 -38.46 -0.75 22.66
C LEU A 109 -38.47 -0.87 24.19
N LEU A 110 -37.79 -1.87 24.72
CA LEU A 110 -37.65 -2.10 26.15
C LEU A 110 -36.49 -1.30 26.78
N GLY A 111 -35.80 -0.44 26.01
CA GLY A 111 -34.77 0.45 26.49
C GLY A 111 -33.35 -0.09 26.46
N ALA A 112 -33.12 -1.24 25.81
CA ALA A 112 -31.75 -1.70 25.53
C ALA A 112 -31.06 -0.81 24.49
N LYS A 113 -29.70 -0.75 24.51
CA LYS A 113 -28.90 0.00 23.51
C LYS A 113 -27.72 -0.84 23.09
N ALA A 114 -27.32 -0.70 21.85
CA ALA A 114 -26.09 -1.30 21.34
C ALA A 114 -25.34 -0.31 20.44
N HIS A 115 -24.03 -0.31 20.59
CA HIS A 115 -23.14 0.48 19.76
C HIS A 115 -21.75 -0.17 19.67
N VAL A 116 -20.95 0.30 18.72
CA VAL A 116 -19.53 -0.02 18.61
C VAL A 116 -18.73 1.20 19.04
N GLU A 117 -17.75 1.01 19.89
CA GLU A 117 -16.72 1.98 20.25
C GLU A 117 -15.38 1.55 19.63
N TYR A 118 -14.69 2.50 18.97
CA TYR A 118 -13.36 2.26 18.43
C TYR A 118 -12.30 2.65 19.45
N GLN A 119 -11.46 1.69 19.83
CA GLN A 119 -10.37 1.85 20.79
C GLN A 119 -9.03 1.68 20.12
N ALA A 120 -8.03 2.49 20.49
CA ALA A 120 -6.65 2.29 20.04
C ALA A 120 -6.18 0.87 20.39
N LEU A 121 -5.44 0.27 19.47
CA LEU A 121 -4.84 -1.06 19.70
C LEU A 121 -3.67 -0.99 20.68
N GLY A 122 -2.82 0.03 20.56
CA GLY A 122 -1.63 0.21 21.40
C GLY A 122 -0.43 0.74 20.60
N THR A 123 0.55 -0.12 20.31
CA THR A 123 1.73 0.21 19.51
C THR A 123 1.69 -0.51 18.16
N ILE A 124 1.74 0.26 17.08
CA ILE A 124 1.73 -0.24 15.71
C ILE A 124 3.15 -0.30 15.17
N GLY A 125 3.57 -1.49 14.70
CA GLY A 125 4.80 -1.63 13.92
C GLY A 125 4.55 -1.28 12.45
N ILE A 126 5.47 -0.53 11.83
CA ILE A 126 5.41 -0.16 10.40
C ILE A 126 6.74 -0.51 9.76
N ILE A 127 6.75 -1.41 8.79
CA ILE A 127 7.91 -1.71 7.95
C ILE A 127 7.66 -1.07 6.58
N SER A 128 8.44 -0.01 6.28
CA SER A 128 8.25 0.80 5.08
C SER A 128 9.20 0.40 3.96
N PRO A 129 8.79 0.52 2.69
CA PRO A 129 9.61 0.20 1.52
C PRO A 129 10.51 1.38 1.10
N TRP A 130 11.28 1.13 0.05
CA TRP A 130 12.25 2.08 -0.47
C TRP A 130 11.73 3.00 -1.59
N ASN A 131 10.64 2.62 -2.28
CA ASN A 131 10.23 3.31 -3.51
C ASN A 131 9.56 4.67 -3.27
N PHE A 132 8.84 4.83 -2.17
CA PHE A 132 8.29 6.09 -1.65
C PHE A 132 8.46 6.12 -0.12
N PRO A 133 9.70 6.25 0.37
CA PRO A 133 10.02 5.99 1.77
C PRO A 133 9.29 6.91 2.74
N PHE A 134 9.10 8.19 2.41
CA PHE A 134 8.34 9.11 3.26
C PHE A 134 6.84 8.88 3.12
N ASN A 135 6.31 8.78 1.91
CA ASN A 135 4.88 8.58 1.71
C ASN A 135 4.38 7.31 2.40
N LEU A 136 5.03 6.18 2.13
CA LEU A 136 4.61 4.88 2.66
C LEU A 136 4.97 4.66 4.15
N THR A 137 5.53 5.68 4.79
CA THR A 137 5.67 5.78 6.25
C THR A 137 4.62 6.73 6.84
N PHE A 138 4.48 7.93 6.30
CA PHE A 138 3.63 8.97 6.90
C PHE A 138 2.14 8.80 6.56
N ALA A 139 1.79 8.28 5.38
CA ALA A 139 0.39 8.04 5.04
C ALA A 139 -0.29 7.01 5.98
N PRO A 140 0.32 5.87 6.30
CA PRO A 140 -0.22 4.97 7.34
C PRO A 140 -0.32 5.61 8.72
N LEU A 141 0.62 6.48 9.10
CA LEU A 141 0.59 7.18 10.39
C LEU A 141 -0.68 8.03 10.56
N ALA A 142 -1.28 8.51 9.48
CA ALA A 142 -2.55 9.22 9.53
C ALA A 142 -3.65 8.40 10.23
N GLY A 143 -3.83 7.14 9.82
CA GLY A 143 -4.77 6.20 10.44
C GLY A 143 -4.34 5.78 11.86
N VAL A 144 -3.04 5.54 12.06
CA VAL A 144 -2.45 5.16 13.35
C VAL A 144 -2.71 6.24 14.42
N PHE A 145 -2.41 7.49 14.11
CA PHE A 145 -2.62 8.61 15.03
C PHE A 145 -4.10 8.96 15.21
N ALA A 146 -4.90 8.92 14.13
CA ALA A 146 -6.34 9.12 14.23
C ALA A 146 -7.00 8.08 15.16
N ALA A 147 -6.55 6.84 15.14
CA ALA A 147 -6.99 5.80 16.05
C ALA A 147 -6.45 5.96 17.50
N GLY A 148 -5.40 6.78 17.68
CA GLY A 148 -4.81 7.07 18.99
C GLY A 148 -3.70 6.11 19.42
N ASN A 149 -3.04 5.46 18.46
CA ASN A 149 -1.93 4.54 18.71
C ASN A 149 -0.57 5.25 18.72
N ARG A 150 0.41 4.55 19.26
CA ARG A 150 1.84 4.83 19.16
C ARG A 150 2.42 4.07 17.97
N ALA A 151 3.62 4.44 17.52
CA ALA A 151 4.23 3.80 16.35
C ALA A 151 5.70 3.45 16.57
N MET A 152 6.10 2.30 16.02
CA MET A 152 7.51 2.01 15.75
C MET A 152 7.67 1.80 14.25
N ILE A 153 8.71 2.39 13.68
CA ILE A 153 8.93 2.44 12.23
C ILE A 153 10.28 1.80 11.91
N LYS A 154 10.29 0.87 10.97
CA LYS A 154 11.51 0.31 10.37
C LYS A 154 11.54 0.70 8.89
N PRO A 155 12.24 1.78 8.51
CA PRO A 155 12.41 2.17 7.11
C PRO A 155 13.34 1.22 6.36
N SER A 156 13.34 1.30 5.03
CA SER A 156 14.13 0.42 4.19
C SER A 156 15.63 0.71 4.25
N GLU A 157 16.43 -0.32 4.28
CA GLU A 157 17.89 -0.26 4.17
C GLU A 157 18.39 0.13 2.76
N PHE A 158 17.53 0.06 1.74
CA PHE A 158 17.89 0.47 0.37
C PHE A 158 17.86 1.97 0.17
N THR A 159 17.32 2.72 1.13
CA THR A 159 17.29 4.19 1.15
C THR A 159 17.90 4.71 2.47
N PRO A 160 19.23 4.57 2.66
CA PRO A 160 19.88 4.90 3.92
C PRO A 160 19.80 6.40 4.24
N ALA A 161 19.99 7.30 3.27
CA ALA A 161 19.90 8.75 3.50
C ALA A 161 18.48 9.16 3.94
N CYS A 162 17.45 8.63 3.29
CA CYS A 162 16.05 8.84 3.70
C CYS A 162 15.78 8.26 5.10
N SER A 163 16.32 7.08 5.41
CA SER A 163 16.11 6.41 6.70
C SER A 163 16.77 7.17 7.85
N GLU A 164 17.97 7.68 7.65
CA GLU A 164 18.69 8.50 8.64
C GLU A 164 18.01 9.86 8.86
N LEU A 165 17.60 10.53 7.77
CA LEU A 165 16.83 11.77 7.86
C LEU A 165 15.53 11.55 8.62
N MET A 166 14.79 10.50 8.30
CA MET A 166 13.55 10.15 8.98
C MET A 166 13.77 9.88 10.48
N ALA A 167 14.83 9.15 10.83
CA ALA A 167 15.18 8.91 12.23
C ALA A 167 15.54 10.19 12.97
N LYS A 168 16.25 11.13 12.33
CA LYS A 168 16.54 12.48 12.86
C LYS A 168 15.24 13.25 13.09
N MET A 169 14.39 13.38 12.06
CA MET A 169 13.15 14.14 12.10
C MET A 169 12.22 13.66 13.23
N PHE A 170 11.97 12.36 13.34
CA PHE A 170 11.10 11.82 14.39
C PHE A 170 11.69 12.00 15.79
N ARG A 171 13.00 11.84 15.98
CA ARG A 171 13.66 12.03 17.27
C ARG A 171 13.60 13.48 17.76
N GLU A 172 13.62 14.45 16.85
CA GLU A 172 13.51 15.87 17.18
C GLU A 172 12.07 16.29 17.55
N ALA A 173 11.06 15.62 16.96
CA ALA A 173 9.67 16.02 17.10
C ALA A 173 8.84 15.17 18.08
N TYR A 174 9.27 13.94 18.37
CA TYR A 174 8.49 13.00 19.19
C TYR A 174 9.32 12.41 20.34
N ASP A 175 8.67 12.18 21.47
CA ASP A 175 9.21 11.29 22.48
C ASP A 175 9.26 9.85 21.95
N GLU A 176 10.28 9.09 22.32
CA GLU A 176 10.45 7.69 21.89
C GLU A 176 9.26 6.81 22.29
N THR A 177 8.55 7.19 23.36
CA THR A 177 7.32 6.52 23.77
C THR A 177 6.13 6.82 22.87
N GLU A 178 6.18 7.84 22.01
CA GLU A 178 5.14 8.17 21.04
C GLU A 178 5.46 7.55 19.67
N VAL A 179 6.66 7.85 19.14
CA VAL A 179 7.17 7.33 17.86
C VAL A 179 8.64 6.99 17.98
N ALA A 180 9.02 5.80 17.55
CA ALA A 180 10.42 5.38 17.46
C ALA A 180 10.76 4.92 16.04
N VAL A 181 11.93 5.29 15.53
CA VAL A 181 12.45 4.83 14.23
C VAL A 181 13.65 3.93 14.46
N ILE A 182 13.58 2.72 13.93
CA ILE A 182 14.60 1.68 14.06
C ILE A 182 15.26 1.47 12.70
N THR A 183 16.44 2.04 12.52
CA THR A 183 17.22 1.87 11.28
C THR A 183 18.05 0.58 11.32
N GLY A 184 18.36 0.04 10.14
CA GLY A 184 19.23 -1.13 9.99
C GLY A 184 18.82 -2.06 8.88
N GLY A 185 19.68 -3.05 8.61
CA GLY A 185 19.54 -4.01 7.53
C GLY A 185 18.56 -5.16 7.81
N PRO A 186 18.64 -6.24 6.99
CA PRO A 186 17.71 -7.36 7.06
C PRO A 186 17.58 -8.02 8.44
N ALA A 187 18.68 -8.15 9.20
CA ALA A 187 18.66 -8.72 10.55
C ALA A 187 17.80 -7.89 11.53
N VAL A 188 17.83 -6.54 11.39
CA VAL A 188 16.96 -5.64 12.16
C VAL A 188 15.51 -5.80 11.73
N GLY A 189 15.24 -5.92 10.43
CA GLY A 189 13.89 -6.18 9.91
C GLY A 189 13.30 -7.50 10.41
N GLU A 190 14.10 -8.55 10.48
CA GLU A 190 13.71 -9.83 11.05
C GLU A 190 13.42 -9.72 12.55
N ALA A 191 14.32 -9.11 13.33
CA ALA A 191 14.13 -8.88 14.76
C ALA A 191 12.90 -8.01 15.05
N PHE A 192 12.65 -6.98 14.23
CA PHE A 192 11.48 -6.11 14.31
C PHE A 192 10.18 -6.87 14.05
N SER A 193 10.13 -7.71 13.01
CA SER A 193 8.92 -8.47 12.67
C SER A 193 8.52 -9.52 13.73
N LYS A 194 9.46 -9.94 14.59
CA LYS A 194 9.24 -10.87 15.70
C LYS A 194 8.71 -10.19 16.98
N GLN A 195 8.63 -8.85 17.01
CA GLN A 195 8.16 -8.16 18.20
C GLN A 195 6.64 -8.29 18.36
N PRO A 196 6.13 -8.39 19.62
CA PRO A 196 4.70 -8.51 19.88
C PRO A 196 3.99 -7.15 19.81
N PHE A 197 3.97 -6.55 18.62
CA PHE A 197 3.17 -5.37 18.33
C PHE A 197 1.68 -5.64 18.53
N ASP A 198 0.88 -4.62 18.66
CA ASP A 198 -0.57 -4.75 18.70
C ASP A 198 -1.18 -4.81 17.28
N HIS A 199 -0.41 -4.38 16.30
CA HIS A 199 -0.64 -4.58 14.85
C HIS A 199 0.67 -4.33 14.10
N LEU A 200 0.88 -5.00 12.96
CA LEU A 200 2.06 -4.81 12.11
C LEU A 200 1.62 -4.51 10.67
N LEU A 201 2.01 -3.34 10.17
CA LEU A 201 1.87 -2.99 8.76
C LEU A 201 3.19 -3.23 8.05
N PHE A 202 3.13 -3.93 6.95
CA PHE A 202 4.27 -4.20 6.06
C PHE A 202 3.92 -3.79 4.64
N THR A 203 4.80 -2.99 4.02
CA THR A 203 4.73 -2.67 2.60
C THR A 203 6.00 -3.16 1.91
N GLY A 204 5.86 -4.01 0.86
CA GLY A 204 7.00 -4.56 0.16
C GLY A 204 6.71 -5.81 -0.67
N ALA A 205 7.75 -6.60 -0.96
CA ALA A 205 7.63 -7.80 -1.78
C ALA A 205 6.86 -8.93 -1.09
N GLY A 206 5.99 -9.64 -1.83
CA GLY A 206 5.19 -10.75 -1.31
C GLY A 206 6.03 -11.90 -0.74
N SER A 207 7.25 -12.13 -1.26
CA SER A 207 8.18 -13.12 -0.70
C SER A 207 8.59 -12.77 0.74
N ILE A 208 8.86 -11.50 1.02
CA ILE A 208 9.23 -11.01 2.36
C ILE A 208 8.00 -10.98 3.27
N ALA A 209 6.83 -10.58 2.76
CA ALA A 209 5.58 -10.58 3.52
C ALA A 209 5.27 -11.94 4.17
N LYS A 210 5.58 -13.05 3.47
CA LYS A 210 5.41 -14.41 4.02
C LYS A 210 6.29 -14.65 5.25
N HIS A 211 7.49 -14.09 5.31
CA HIS A 211 8.36 -14.16 6.49
C HIS A 211 7.81 -13.28 7.62
N VAL A 212 7.37 -12.07 7.31
CA VAL A 212 6.74 -11.16 8.29
C VAL A 212 5.50 -11.80 8.91
N MET A 213 4.61 -12.40 8.10
CA MET A 213 3.43 -13.11 8.60
C MET A 213 3.77 -14.27 9.53
N ARG A 214 4.78 -15.09 9.17
CA ARG A 214 5.22 -16.20 10.03
C ARG A 214 5.75 -15.68 11.36
N ALA A 215 6.58 -14.63 11.34
CA ALA A 215 7.10 -14.02 12.57
C ALA A 215 5.98 -13.42 13.44
N ALA A 216 5.04 -12.69 12.85
CA ALA A 216 3.89 -12.11 13.53
C ALA A 216 2.99 -13.17 14.19
N SER A 217 2.84 -14.34 13.54
CA SER A 217 1.98 -15.42 14.04
C SER A 217 2.42 -15.99 15.39
N GLU A 218 3.71 -15.95 15.72
CA GLU A 218 4.26 -16.45 16.99
C GLU A 218 3.70 -15.65 18.20
N ASN A 219 3.32 -14.38 17.98
CA ASN A 219 2.76 -13.49 18.99
C ASN A 219 1.30 -13.14 18.73
N LEU A 220 0.63 -13.79 17.75
CA LEU A 220 -0.74 -13.49 17.33
C LEU A 220 -0.93 -12.01 16.91
N VAL A 221 0.10 -11.40 16.33
CA VAL A 221 0.05 -10.01 15.85
C VAL A 221 -0.76 -9.94 14.56
N PRO A 222 -1.85 -9.17 14.52
CA PRO A 222 -2.57 -8.91 13.27
C PRO A 222 -1.69 -8.16 12.28
N VAL A 223 -1.81 -8.47 10.99
CA VAL A 223 -1.01 -7.82 9.94
C VAL A 223 -1.88 -7.13 8.90
N THR A 224 -1.40 -5.97 8.41
CA THR A 224 -1.81 -5.36 7.15
C THR A 224 -0.64 -5.48 6.19
N LEU A 225 -0.88 -6.02 5.00
CA LEU A 225 0.15 -6.26 4.00
C LEU A 225 -0.21 -5.49 2.73
N GLU A 226 0.68 -4.57 2.35
CA GLU A 226 0.61 -3.85 1.10
C GLU A 226 1.70 -4.36 0.17
N LEU A 227 1.29 -5.12 -0.81
CA LEU A 227 2.18 -5.82 -1.72
C LEU A 227 2.03 -5.25 -3.13
N GLY A 228 2.60 -5.89 -4.11
CA GLY A 228 2.48 -5.45 -5.50
C GLY A 228 1.60 -6.38 -6.33
N GLY A 229 2.08 -6.64 -7.50
CA GLY A 229 1.46 -7.54 -8.47
C GLY A 229 1.54 -6.97 -9.87
N LYS A 230 1.03 -7.74 -10.83
CA LYS A 230 1.02 -7.33 -12.24
C LYS A 230 -0.26 -6.58 -12.54
N SER A 231 -0.26 -5.25 -12.33
CA SER A 231 -1.41 -4.37 -12.57
C SER A 231 -1.75 -4.29 -14.06
N PRO A 232 -2.89 -4.87 -14.51
CA PRO A 232 -3.31 -4.87 -15.91
C PRO A 232 -3.89 -3.51 -16.33
N VAL A 233 -3.67 -3.16 -17.60
CA VAL A 233 -4.44 -2.13 -18.30
C VAL A 233 -5.27 -2.81 -19.38
N ILE A 234 -6.58 -2.64 -19.35
CA ILE A 234 -7.53 -3.13 -20.35
C ILE A 234 -8.03 -1.92 -21.14
N VAL A 235 -7.80 -1.91 -22.45
CA VAL A 235 -8.14 -0.80 -23.34
C VAL A 235 -9.29 -1.23 -24.24
N SER A 236 -10.45 -0.60 -24.11
CA SER A 236 -11.60 -0.84 -24.99
C SER A 236 -11.39 -0.29 -26.41
N ARG A 237 -12.19 -0.82 -27.37
CA ARG A 237 -12.17 -0.37 -28.76
C ARG A 237 -12.65 1.05 -28.97
N ASP A 238 -13.49 1.56 -28.08
CA ASP A 238 -14.04 2.92 -28.15
C ASP A 238 -13.14 3.98 -27.49
N SER A 239 -11.97 3.57 -26.97
CA SER A 239 -11.00 4.48 -26.35
C SER A 239 -10.24 5.32 -27.40
N ASP A 240 -9.90 6.54 -27.01
CA ASP A 240 -8.88 7.36 -27.67
C ASP A 240 -7.49 6.79 -27.33
N ILE A 241 -6.88 6.09 -28.28
CA ILE A 241 -5.63 5.35 -28.07
C ILE A 241 -4.45 6.28 -27.77
N GLU A 242 -4.42 7.48 -28.36
CA GLU A 242 -3.34 8.44 -28.09
C GLU A 242 -3.41 8.93 -26.62
N ASP A 243 -4.61 9.25 -26.11
CA ASP A 243 -4.80 9.64 -24.71
C ASP A 243 -4.50 8.46 -23.76
N VAL A 244 -4.95 7.25 -24.10
CA VAL A 244 -4.63 6.03 -23.34
C VAL A 244 -3.12 5.81 -23.24
N ALA A 245 -2.40 5.85 -24.37
CA ALA A 245 -0.95 5.68 -24.40
C ALA A 245 -0.24 6.76 -23.56
N ALA A 246 -0.74 8.01 -23.62
CA ALA A 246 -0.19 9.10 -22.83
C ALA A 246 -0.34 8.85 -21.32
N ARG A 247 -1.51 8.45 -20.85
CA ARG A 247 -1.78 8.16 -19.41
C ARG A 247 -1.00 6.94 -18.93
N VAL A 248 -1.03 5.85 -19.69
CA VAL A 248 -0.32 4.62 -19.37
C VAL A 248 1.18 4.86 -19.26
N MET A 249 1.78 5.55 -20.25
CA MET A 249 3.22 5.83 -20.24
C MET A 249 3.61 6.86 -19.16
N THR A 250 2.75 7.82 -18.85
CA THR A 250 2.97 8.73 -17.71
C THR A 250 3.05 7.93 -16.39
N GLY A 251 2.09 7.04 -16.14
CA GLY A 251 2.12 6.18 -14.96
C GLY A 251 3.28 5.17 -14.95
N LYS A 252 3.66 4.67 -16.14
CA LYS A 252 4.78 3.72 -16.28
C LYS A 252 6.15 4.37 -16.10
N THR A 253 6.30 5.63 -16.45
CA THR A 253 7.58 6.36 -16.33
C THR A 253 7.72 7.13 -15.03
N LEU A 254 6.62 7.39 -14.31
CA LEU A 254 6.67 7.95 -12.96
C LEU A 254 7.52 7.05 -12.08
N ASN A 255 8.50 7.62 -11.39
CA ASN A 255 9.51 6.89 -10.61
C ASN A 255 10.16 5.71 -11.36
N ALA A 256 10.32 5.84 -12.69
CA ALA A 256 10.78 4.79 -13.59
C ALA A 256 10.02 3.46 -13.45
N GLY A 257 8.71 3.52 -13.16
CA GLY A 257 7.86 2.34 -12.99
C GLY A 257 8.07 1.57 -11.67
N GLN A 258 8.83 2.11 -10.75
CA GLN A 258 9.10 1.52 -9.43
C GLN A 258 7.95 1.84 -8.44
N ILE A 259 6.74 1.44 -8.82
CA ILE A 259 5.47 1.69 -8.13
C ILE A 259 4.66 0.40 -8.11
N CYS A 260 4.14 0.01 -6.95
CA CYS A 260 3.25 -1.15 -6.80
C CYS A 260 1.97 -1.08 -7.67
N LEU A 261 1.59 0.13 -8.08
CA LEU A 261 0.46 0.45 -8.96
C LEU A 261 0.90 0.81 -10.39
N ALA A 262 2.19 0.75 -10.75
CA ALA A 262 2.58 1.03 -12.14
C ALA A 262 1.86 0.09 -13.10
N PRO A 263 1.35 0.55 -14.25
CA PRO A 263 0.90 -0.34 -15.31
C PRO A 263 1.96 -1.41 -15.57
N ASP A 264 1.66 -2.67 -15.28
CA ASP A 264 2.63 -3.76 -15.42
C ASP A 264 2.58 -4.37 -16.80
N TYR A 265 1.38 -4.53 -17.36
CA TYR A 265 1.16 -4.88 -18.76
C TYR A 265 -0.12 -4.21 -19.29
N VAL A 266 -0.19 -4.06 -20.63
CA VAL A 266 -1.35 -3.49 -21.31
C VAL A 266 -1.94 -4.48 -22.30
N MET A 267 -3.25 -4.54 -22.39
CA MET A 267 -4.01 -5.30 -23.38
C MET A 267 -4.78 -4.35 -24.26
N VAL A 268 -4.49 -4.36 -25.56
CA VAL A 268 -5.10 -3.47 -26.55
C VAL A 268 -5.79 -4.27 -27.65
N PRO A 269 -6.87 -3.75 -28.29
CA PRO A 269 -7.42 -4.37 -29.48
C PRO A 269 -6.35 -4.58 -30.54
N GLU A 270 -6.36 -5.71 -31.24
CA GLU A 270 -5.33 -6.11 -32.22
C GLU A 270 -5.10 -5.01 -33.26
N GLU A 271 -6.17 -4.41 -33.77
CA GLU A 271 -6.17 -3.35 -34.77
C GLU A 271 -5.62 -1.99 -34.29
N LYS A 272 -5.49 -1.80 -32.98
CA LYS A 272 -5.01 -0.55 -32.35
C LYS A 272 -3.59 -0.63 -31.79
N ALA A 273 -2.94 -1.80 -31.94
CA ALA A 273 -1.63 -2.05 -31.34
C ALA A 273 -0.53 -1.08 -31.82
N ASP A 274 -0.47 -0.83 -33.13
CA ASP A 274 0.55 0.06 -33.70
C ASP A 274 0.27 1.53 -33.37
N GLU A 275 -1.00 1.92 -33.27
CA GLU A 275 -1.42 3.24 -32.84
C GLU A 275 -1.02 3.50 -31.37
N PHE A 276 -1.20 2.51 -30.49
CA PHE A 276 -0.75 2.59 -29.10
C PHE A 276 0.78 2.78 -28.99
N VAL A 277 1.56 2.01 -29.75
CA VAL A 277 3.03 2.13 -29.77
C VAL A 277 3.44 3.53 -30.25
N ALA A 278 2.84 4.02 -31.34
CA ALA A 278 3.12 5.36 -31.87
C ALA A 278 2.76 6.46 -30.84
N GLY A 279 1.62 6.34 -30.18
CA GLY A 279 1.21 7.23 -29.09
C GLY A 279 2.19 7.22 -27.90
N ALA A 280 2.63 6.04 -27.49
CA ALA A 280 3.61 5.87 -26.44
C ALA A 280 4.97 6.51 -26.78
N GLN A 281 5.47 6.30 -28.00
CA GLN A 281 6.69 6.95 -28.48
C GLN A 281 6.55 8.47 -28.49
N LYS A 282 5.42 8.98 -28.99
CA LYS A 282 5.13 10.42 -29.04
C LYS A 282 5.16 11.07 -27.65
N ILE A 283 4.45 10.48 -26.68
CA ILE A 283 4.36 11.07 -25.34
C ILE A 283 5.69 10.95 -24.57
N VAL A 284 6.37 9.81 -24.65
CA VAL A 284 7.67 9.63 -23.99
C VAL A 284 8.70 10.60 -24.56
N THR A 285 8.75 10.77 -25.90
CA THR A 285 9.63 11.76 -26.54
C THR A 285 9.33 13.19 -26.07
N LYS A 286 8.05 13.52 -25.86
CA LYS A 286 7.65 14.83 -25.35
C LYS A 286 8.05 15.03 -23.89
N MET A 287 7.87 14.01 -23.03
CA MET A 287 8.20 14.09 -21.60
C MET A 287 9.72 14.06 -21.37
N PHE A 288 10.42 13.21 -22.12
CA PHE A 288 11.84 12.93 -21.94
C PHE A 288 12.58 12.94 -23.29
N PRO A 289 12.82 14.14 -23.88
CA PRO A 289 13.58 14.25 -25.15
C PRO A 289 15.02 13.72 -25.01
N THR A 290 15.57 13.78 -23.81
CA THR A 290 16.80 13.09 -23.36
C THR A 290 16.51 12.38 -22.05
N MET A 291 17.29 11.37 -21.67
CA MET A 291 17.06 10.60 -20.45
C MET A 291 18.31 10.44 -19.58
N LYS A 292 19.47 10.17 -20.18
CA LYS A 292 20.70 9.82 -19.49
C LYS A 292 21.08 10.84 -18.44
N ASP A 293 21.17 12.11 -18.82
CA ASP A 293 21.52 13.21 -17.92
C ASP A 293 20.30 14.09 -17.54
N ASN A 294 19.08 13.64 -17.88
CA ASN A 294 17.86 14.37 -17.59
C ASN A 294 17.46 14.20 -16.11
N PRO A 295 17.38 15.27 -15.31
CA PRO A 295 17.01 15.20 -13.91
C PRO A 295 15.57 14.74 -13.66
N ASP A 296 14.67 14.90 -14.66
CA ASP A 296 13.26 14.50 -14.55
C ASP A 296 13.05 13.01 -14.78
N TYR A 297 14.04 12.27 -15.34
CA TYR A 297 13.94 10.84 -15.55
C TYR A 297 14.65 10.07 -14.44
N THR A 298 13.87 9.41 -13.59
CA THR A 298 14.35 8.74 -12.37
C THR A 298 15.20 7.50 -12.66
N SER A 299 16.21 7.28 -11.85
CA SER A 299 17.08 6.09 -11.86
C SER A 299 16.42 4.86 -11.23
N ILE A 300 16.87 3.68 -11.59
CA ILE A 300 16.58 2.45 -10.83
C ILE A 300 17.41 2.47 -9.54
N ILE A 301 16.80 2.10 -8.42
CA ILE A 301 17.32 2.28 -7.07
C ILE A 301 18.73 1.72 -6.83
N ASN A 302 19.07 0.59 -7.44
CA ASN A 302 20.37 -0.06 -7.28
C ASN A 302 20.68 -1.04 -8.42
N ASP A 303 21.93 -1.51 -8.46
CA ASP A 303 22.44 -2.42 -9.50
C ASP A 303 21.64 -3.73 -9.57
N ARG A 304 21.27 -4.31 -8.43
CA ARG A 304 20.49 -5.55 -8.39
C ARG A 304 19.14 -5.40 -9.11
N HIS A 305 18.44 -4.29 -8.91
CA HIS A 305 17.17 -4.03 -9.61
C HIS A 305 17.40 -3.65 -11.07
N TYR A 306 18.48 -2.93 -11.36
CA TYR A 306 18.88 -2.63 -12.73
C TYR A 306 19.15 -3.91 -13.53
N ASP A 307 19.98 -4.82 -13.02
CA ASP A 307 20.30 -6.10 -13.64
C ASP A 307 19.05 -6.98 -13.82
N ARG A 308 18.15 -6.98 -12.84
CA ARG A 308 16.89 -7.72 -12.94
C ARG A 308 16.02 -7.22 -14.08
N ILE A 309 15.86 -5.90 -14.22
CA ILE A 309 14.99 -5.28 -15.23
C ILE A 309 15.61 -5.42 -16.62
N THR A 310 16.92 -5.17 -16.78
CA THR A 310 17.63 -5.38 -18.04
C THR A 310 17.61 -6.85 -18.44
N GLY A 311 17.70 -7.76 -17.47
CA GLY A 311 17.55 -9.20 -17.67
C GLY A 311 16.18 -9.61 -18.22
N TYR A 312 15.09 -8.88 -17.93
CA TYR A 312 13.79 -9.11 -18.57
C TYR A 312 13.78 -8.71 -20.05
N ILE A 313 14.45 -7.61 -20.39
CA ILE A 313 14.58 -7.16 -21.78
C ILE A 313 15.39 -8.16 -22.60
N GLU A 314 16.51 -8.62 -22.06
CA GLU A 314 17.38 -9.59 -22.73
C GLU A 314 16.73 -10.99 -22.86
N ASP A 315 15.97 -11.43 -21.84
CA ASP A 315 15.18 -12.67 -21.92
C ASP A 315 14.13 -12.57 -23.04
N ALA A 316 13.45 -11.44 -23.16
CA ALA A 316 12.48 -11.23 -24.23
C ALA A 316 13.12 -11.22 -25.61
N LYS A 317 14.27 -10.54 -25.81
CA LYS A 317 15.04 -10.55 -27.06
C LYS A 317 15.48 -11.97 -27.42
N ALA A 318 16.05 -12.71 -26.46
CA ALA A 318 16.55 -14.08 -26.68
C ALA A 318 15.43 -15.05 -27.10
N LYS A 319 14.19 -14.79 -26.67
CA LYS A 319 12.99 -15.59 -27.02
C LYS A 319 12.25 -15.06 -28.25
N GLY A 320 12.85 -14.12 -28.99
CA GLY A 320 12.28 -13.58 -30.23
C GLY A 320 11.16 -12.58 -30.04
N GLY A 321 11.09 -11.94 -28.85
CA GLY A 321 10.13 -10.87 -28.57
C GLY A 321 10.40 -9.61 -29.41
N ASP A 322 9.35 -8.93 -29.82
CA ASP A 322 9.43 -7.63 -30.51
C ASP A 322 9.62 -6.53 -29.44
N VAL A 323 10.89 -6.13 -29.27
CA VAL A 323 11.34 -5.20 -28.22
C VAL A 323 11.53 -3.82 -28.80
N ILE A 324 10.73 -2.86 -28.37
CA ILE A 324 10.72 -1.47 -28.84
C ILE A 324 11.22 -0.57 -27.71
N GLU A 325 12.50 -0.21 -27.77
CA GLU A 325 13.10 0.78 -26.89
C GLU A 325 12.70 2.20 -27.32
N ILE A 326 12.24 3.02 -26.39
CA ILE A 326 11.91 4.42 -26.66
C ILE A 326 13.04 5.30 -26.14
N ASN A 327 13.98 5.62 -27.03
CA ASN A 327 15.19 6.39 -26.76
C ASN A 327 15.33 7.50 -27.82
N PRO A 328 14.62 8.63 -27.65
CA PRO A 328 14.50 9.65 -28.69
C PRO A 328 15.82 10.27 -29.17
N ALA A 329 16.79 10.40 -28.25
CA ALA A 329 18.10 11.01 -28.55
C ALA A 329 19.16 9.98 -28.97
N ASN A 330 18.82 8.68 -29.11
CA ASN A 330 19.77 7.59 -29.34
C ASN A 330 20.95 7.60 -28.35
N GLU A 331 20.67 7.85 -27.08
CA GLU A 331 21.67 7.92 -26.02
C GLU A 331 22.27 6.52 -25.75
N ASP A 332 23.57 6.46 -25.49
CA ASP A 332 24.25 5.23 -25.07
C ASP A 332 24.17 5.06 -23.54
N PHE A 333 23.38 4.09 -23.08
CA PHE A 333 23.23 3.75 -21.68
C PHE A 333 24.27 2.75 -21.15
N SER A 334 25.18 2.24 -21.99
CA SER A 334 26.26 1.36 -21.54
C SER A 334 27.29 2.06 -20.68
N GLN A 335 27.38 3.40 -20.79
CA GLN A 335 28.28 4.26 -20.03
C GLN A 335 27.46 5.34 -19.35
N GLN A 336 26.98 5.09 -18.13
CA GLN A 336 26.19 6.02 -17.35
C GLN A 336 26.53 5.96 -15.87
N PRO A 337 26.49 7.10 -15.14
CA PRO A 337 26.67 7.13 -13.69
C PRO A 337 25.42 6.75 -12.90
N TYR A 338 24.25 6.69 -13.57
CA TYR A 338 22.94 6.49 -12.97
C TYR A 338 22.24 5.29 -13.60
N ASN A 339 21.72 4.38 -12.86
CA ASN A 339 21.05 3.17 -13.33
C ASN A 339 19.73 3.47 -14.09
N LYS A 340 19.79 4.20 -15.20
CA LYS A 340 18.63 4.56 -16.00
C LYS A 340 18.39 3.54 -17.10
N ILE A 341 17.14 3.19 -17.32
CA ILE A 341 16.69 2.26 -18.38
C ILE A 341 15.65 2.98 -19.23
N PRO A 342 15.84 3.11 -20.55
CA PRO A 342 14.83 3.70 -21.42
C PRO A 342 13.50 2.95 -21.33
N PRO A 343 12.35 3.65 -21.40
CA PRO A 343 11.05 3.00 -21.47
C PRO A 343 11.01 2.03 -22.65
N THR A 344 10.61 0.80 -22.38
CA THR A 344 10.68 -0.29 -23.37
C THR A 344 9.33 -0.99 -23.46
N ILE A 345 8.76 -1.09 -24.66
CA ILE A 345 7.56 -1.89 -24.94
C ILE A 345 8.00 -3.25 -25.49
N ILE A 346 7.41 -4.32 -24.96
CA ILE A 346 7.58 -5.67 -25.51
C ILE A 346 6.24 -6.08 -26.10
N LYS A 347 6.18 -6.08 -27.46
CA LYS A 347 4.95 -6.37 -28.21
C LYS A 347 4.71 -7.88 -28.27
N ASN A 348 3.49 -8.29 -27.96
CA ASN A 348 3.03 -9.68 -27.99
C ASN A 348 4.01 -10.69 -27.34
N PRO A 349 4.40 -10.46 -26.07
CA PRO A 349 5.29 -11.38 -25.38
C PRO A 349 4.62 -12.74 -25.17
N THR A 350 5.44 -13.83 -25.20
CA THR A 350 4.98 -15.19 -24.89
C THR A 350 5.01 -15.46 -23.39
N GLU A 351 4.17 -16.39 -22.92
CA GLU A 351 4.00 -16.66 -21.49
C GLU A 351 5.26 -17.19 -20.79
N ASP A 352 6.21 -17.74 -21.53
CA ASP A 352 7.50 -18.19 -21.01
C ASP A 352 8.53 -17.06 -20.82
N MET A 353 8.24 -15.84 -21.30
CA MET A 353 9.08 -14.68 -21.06
C MET A 353 8.92 -14.21 -19.61
N LYS A 354 10.03 -13.96 -18.92
CA LYS A 354 10.06 -13.55 -17.51
C LYS A 354 9.25 -12.28 -17.24
N VAL A 355 9.19 -11.38 -18.21
CA VAL A 355 8.43 -10.14 -18.14
C VAL A 355 6.93 -10.34 -17.92
N LEU A 356 6.36 -11.51 -18.26
CA LEU A 356 4.97 -11.89 -17.97
C LEU A 356 4.81 -12.74 -16.69
N GLN A 357 5.90 -13.22 -16.11
CA GLN A 357 5.88 -14.08 -14.93
C GLN A 357 6.03 -13.29 -13.63
N ASP A 358 6.94 -12.31 -13.62
CA ASP A 358 7.26 -11.51 -12.43
C ASP A 358 6.66 -10.10 -12.53
N GLU A 359 6.41 -9.46 -11.40
CA GLU A 359 6.17 -8.02 -11.31
C GLU A 359 7.41 -7.27 -11.78
N ILE A 360 7.25 -6.38 -12.75
CA ILE A 360 8.41 -5.75 -13.42
C ILE A 360 9.06 -4.72 -12.50
N PHE A 361 8.27 -3.85 -11.87
CA PHE A 361 8.77 -2.78 -11.00
C PHE A 361 9.89 -1.97 -11.67
N GLY A 362 9.60 -1.52 -12.91
CA GLY A 362 10.55 -0.87 -13.80
C GLY A 362 9.87 -0.33 -15.08
N PRO A 363 10.62 0.38 -15.96
CA PRO A 363 10.05 1.08 -17.12
C PRO A 363 9.86 0.16 -18.35
N VAL A 364 9.52 -1.09 -18.16
CA VAL A 364 9.25 -2.05 -19.23
C VAL A 364 7.76 -2.39 -19.24
N LEU A 365 7.13 -2.31 -20.41
CA LEU A 365 5.69 -2.53 -20.59
C LEU A 365 5.42 -3.63 -21.62
N PRO A 366 5.11 -4.85 -21.20
CA PRO A 366 4.54 -5.87 -22.06
C PRO A 366 3.19 -5.44 -22.63
N MET A 367 3.01 -5.56 -23.93
CA MET A 367 1.77 -5.26 -24.61
C MET A 367 1.22 -6.52 -25.29
N LYS A 368 0.05 -6.96 -24.87
CA LYS A 368 -0.70 -8.05 -25.49
C LYS A 368 -1.82 -7.50 -26.35
N THR A 369 -2.12 -8.19 -27.45
CA THR A 369 -3.30 -7.87 -28.27
C THR A 369 -4.43 -8.85 -27.95
N TYR A 370 -5.68 -8.41 -28.19
CA TYR A 370 -6.87 -9.23 -28.02
C TYR A 370 -7.89 -8.96 -29.14
N LYS A 371 -8.77 -9.91 -29.41
CA LYS A 371 -9.88 -9.81 -30.38
C LYS A 371 -11.23 -9.58 -29.72
N ASP A 372 -11.46 -10.17 -28.55
CA ASP A 372 -12.68 -9.99 -27.76
C ASP A 372 -12.29 -9.66 -26.30
N VAL A 373 -13.04 -8.76 -25.68
CA VAL A 373 -12.78 -8.33 -24.30
C VAL A 373 -12.81 -9.50 -23.30
N SER A 374 -13.54 -10.59 -23.59
CA SER A 374 -13.51 -11.79 -22.76
C SER A 374 -12.12 -12.40 -22.62
N GLU A 375 -11.28 -12.33 -23.67
CA GLU A 375 -9.90 -12.81 -23.62
C GLU A 375 -9.07 -12.05 -22.54
N THR A 376 -9.38 -10.75 -22.36
CA THR A 376 -8.70 -9.95 -21.32
C THR A 376 -9.12 -10.37 -19.92
N LEU A 377 -10.41 -10.67 -19.73
CA LEU A 377 -10.95 -11.15 -18.45
C LEU A 377 -10.36 -12.51 -18.08
N ASP A 378 -10.33 -13.43 -19.05
CA ASP A 378 -9.75 -14.77 -18.85
C ASP A 378 -8.27 -14.66 -18.50
N TYR A 379 -7.54 -13.78 -19.19
CA TYR A 379 -6.12 -13.57 -18.94
C TYR A 379 -5.87 -12.99 -17.53
N VAL A 380 -6.57 -11.93 -17.15
CA VAL A 380 -6.45 -11.31 -15.82
C VAL A 380 -6.77 -12.34 -14.73
N ASN A 381 -7.85 -13.11 -14.90
CA ASN A 381 -8.27 -14.10 -13.92
C ASN A 381 -7.35 -15.33 -13.84
N SER A 382 -6.54 -15.58 -14.87
CA SER A 382 -5.50 -16.63 -14.85
C SER A 382 -4.26 -16.26 -14.04
N LYS A 383 -4.11 -14.98 -13.67
CA LYS A 383 -2.97 -14.46 -12.90
C LYS A 383 -3.35 -14.22 -11.44
N ASP A 384 -2.34 -13.96 -10.62
CA ASP A 384 -2.53 -13.50 -9.25
C ASP A 384 -3.31 -12.16 -9.22
N ARG A 385 -4.19 -12.01 -8.24
CA ARG A 385 -4.99 -10.79 -8.07
C ARG A 385 -4.09 -9.59 -7.83
N PRO A 386 -4.12 -8.56 -8.72
CA PRO A 386 -3.24 -7.42 -8.63
C PRO A 386 -3.70 -6.41 -7.58
N LEU A 387 -2.80 -5.51 -7.18
CA LEU A 387 -3.13 -4.36 -6.32
C LEU A 387 -4.00 -3.35 -7.08
N GLY A 388 -3.66 -3.03 -8.34
CA GLY A 388 -4.43 -2.13 -9.19
C GLY A 388 -4.89 -2.79 -10.48
N LEU A 389 -6.02 -2.32 -11.05
CA LEU A 389 -6.51 -2.64 -12.37
C LEU A 389 -6.97 -1.35 -13.04
N TYR A 390 -6.72 -1.23 -14.34
CA TYR A 390 -7.05 -0.05 -15.13
C TYR A 390 -7.90 -0.45 -16.32
N TYR A 391 -9.02 0.26 -16.50
CA TYR A 391 -9.89 0.11 -17.64
C TYR A 391 -10.04 1.44 -18.37
N PHE A 392 -9.91 1.42 -19.67
CA PHE A 392 -10.15 2.57 -20.55
C PHE A 392 -11.27 2.23 -21.51
N GLY A 393 -12.33 3.04 -21.52
CA GLY A 393 -13.50 2.88 -22.39
C GLY A 393 -14.60 3.86 -22.05
N GLN A 394 -15.58 3.96 -22.97
CA GLN A 394 -16.77 4.78 -22.82
C GLN A 394 -18.04 3.92 -22.69
N ASP A 395 -17.98 2.62 -23.05
CA ASP A 395 -19.09 1.70 -22.94
C ASP A 395 -19.27 1.24 -21.48
N SER A 396 -20.33 1.72 -20.84
CA SER A 396 -20.66 1.39 -19.46
C SER A 396 -21.03 -0.09 -19.23
N GLU A 397 -21.50 -0.81 -20.25
CA GLU A 397 -21.81 -2.24 -20.15
C GLU A 397 -20.50 -3.05 -20.15
N GLU A 398 -19.55 -2.69 -21.02
CA GLU A 398 -18.22 -3.31 -21.03
C GLU A 398 -17.46 -2.98 -19.75
N GLU A 399 -17.46 -1.70 -19.30
CA GLU A 399 -16.89 -1.31 -18.01
C GLU A 399 -17.47 -2.19 -16.87
N ARG A 400 -18.79 -2.26 -16.78
CA ARG A 400 -19.45 -3.06 -15.73
C ARG A 400 -19.07 -4.54 -15.81
N ARG A 401 -18.99 -5.09 -17.05
CA ARG A 401 -18.55 -6.45 -17.28
C ARG A 401 -17.12 -6.70 -16.78
N VAL A 402 -16.18 -5.76 -17.03
CA VAL A 402 -14.81 -5.85 -16.52
C VAL A 402 -14.78 -5.81 -15.00
N LEU A 403 -15.46 -4.84 -14.39
CA LEU A 403 -15.49 -4.66 -12.94
C LEU A 403 -16.13 -5.84 -12.21
N ASP A 404 -17.21 -6.43 -12.76
CA ASP A 404 -17.91 -7.56 -12.13
C ASP A 404 -17.17 -8.89 -12.27
N ASN A 405 -16.34 -9.04 -13.29
CA ASN A 405 -15.69 -10.32 -13.62
C ASN A 405 -14.19 -10.35 -13.32
N THR A 406 -13.63 -9.31 -12.68
CA THR A 406 -12.23 -9.28 -12.23
C THR A 406 -12.16 -8.94 -10.75
N THR A 407 -11.04 -9.29 -10.11
CA THR A 407 -10.79 -8.93 -8.70
C THR A 407 -9.40 -8.30 -8.58
N SER A 408 -9.35 -7.09 -8.01
CA SER A 408 -8.12 -6.36 -7.71
C SER A 408 -8.25 -5.61 -6.38
N GLY A 409 -7.17 -5.05 -5.86
CA GLY A 409 -7.24 -4.19 -4.68
C GLY A 409 -8.05 -2.92 -4.95
N GLY A 410 -7.80 -2.26 -6.07
CA GLY A 410 -8.56 -1.10 -6.53
C GLY A 410 -8.61 -0.99 -8.05
N VAL A 411 -9.47 -0.11 -8.55
CA VAL A 411 -9.63 0.16 -9.99
C VAL A 411 -9.59 1.66 -10.26
N THR A 412 -8.92 2.05 -11.36
CA THR A 412 -9.11 3.38 -11.94
C THR A 412 -9.67 3.22 -13.36
N VAL A 413 -10.74 3.95 -13.66
CA VAL A 413 -11.37 4.01 -14.97
C VAL A 413 -10.88 5.26 -15.69
N ASN A 414 -10.51 5.11 -16.96
CA ASN A 414 -10.01 6.17 -17.86
C ASN A 414 -8.78 6.95 -17.34
N ASP A 415 -8.02 6.32 -16.46
CA ASP A 415 -6.70 6.76 -16.01
C ASP A 415 -5.95 5.59 -15.38
N VAL A 416 -4.73 5.85 -14.84
CA VAL A 416 -3.95 4.88 -14.07
C VAL A 416 -3.60 5.46 -12.70
N ILE A 417 -3.41 4.60 -11.70
CA ILE A 417 -2.91 4.95 -10.34
C ILE A 417 -3.88 5.81 -9.50
N MET A 418 -4.69 6.67 -10.09
CA MET A 418 -5.42 7.76 -9.42
C MET A 418 -6.28 7.35 -8.22
N HIS A 419 -6.75 6.11 -8.13
CA HIS A 419 -7.54 5.65 -6.98
C HIS A 419 -6.78 5.72 -5.65
N VAL A 420 -5.43 5.61 -5.65
CA VAL A 420 -4.60 5.75 -4.44
C VAL A 420 -4.58 7.18 -3.89
N SER A 421 -4.84 8.18 -4.74
CA SER A 421 -4.88 9.58 -4.31
C SER A 421 -6.20 9.99 -3.67
N MET A 422 -7.18 9.08 -3.59
CA MET A 422 -8.50 9.35 -3.05
C MET A 422 -8.59 8.84 -1.61
N GLU A 423 -8.39 9.74 -0.65
CA GLU A 423 -8.33 9.41 0.78
C GLU A 423 -9.61 8.77 1.36
N ASP A 424 -10.76 8.98 0.72
CA ASP A 424 -12.05 8.40 1.13
C ASP A 424 -12.32 7.02 0.48
N LEU A 425 -11.38 6.51 -0.35
CA LEU A 425 -11.42 5.16 -0.88
C LEU A 425 -10.50 4.24 -0.05
N PRO A 426 -10.92 3.00 0.23
CA PRO A 426 -10.03 2.03 0.85
C PRO A 426 -8.86 1.74 -0.09
N PHE A 427 -7.63 1.75 0.44
CA PHE A 427 -6.44 1.33 -0.29
C PHE A 427 -5.84 0.10 0.34
N GLY A 428 -5.72 -0.97 -0.45
CA GLY A 428 -5.16 -2.24 -0.03
C GLY A 428 -5.36 -3.34 -1.06
N GLY A 429 -4.55 -4.38 -0.96
CA GLY A 429 -4.56 -5.52 -1.87
C GLY A 429 -5.54 -6.63 -1.48
N VAL A 430 -5.59 -7.69 -2.30
CA VAL A 430 -6.42 -8.87 -2.08
C VAL A 430 -5.64 -10.16 -2.37
N GLY A 431 -5.43 -11.00 -1.35
CA GLY A 431 -4.68 -12.23 -1.48
C GLY A 431 -3.20 -12.00 -1.81
N PRO A 432 -2.71 -12.39 -3.02
CA PRO A 432 -1.31 -12.19 -3.39
C PRO A 432 -0.84 -10.73 -3.40
N SER A 433 -1.74 -9.76 -3.61
CA SER A 433 -1.42 -8.33 -3.58
C SER A 433 -1.54 -7.69 -2.21
N GLY A 434 -2.03 -8.40 -1.20
CA GLY A 434 -2.09 -7.88 0.17
C GLY A 434 -3.32 -8.29 0.97
N MET A 435 -3.45 -7.71 2.15
CA MET A 435 -4.59 -7.86 3.06
C MET A 435 -4.72 -6.64 3.96
N GLY A 436 -5.96 -6.24 4.20
CA GLY A 436 -6.28 -5.02 4.94
C GLY A 436 -6.27 -3.77 4.04
N SER A 437 -6.52 -2.62 4.64
CA SER A 437 -6.48 -1.31 3.99
C SER A 437 -6.16 -0.24 5.01
N TYR A 438 -5.57 0.89 4.60
CA TYR A 438 -5.08 1.89 5.55
C TYR A 438 -5.41 3.36 5.23
N HIS A 439 -6.17 3.66 4.16
CA HIS A 439 -6.59 5.04 3.87
C HIS A 439 -7.84 5.46 4.65
N GLY A 440 -7.92 6.73 4.98
CA GLY A 440 -9.08 7.40 5.56
C GLY A 440 -9.71 6.66 6.74
N ILE A 441 -11.03 6.49 6.70
CA ILE A 441 -11.78 5.80 7.74
C ILE A 441 -11.42 4.32 7.85
N ASP A 442 -11.01 3.69 6.76
CA ASP A 442 -10.63 2.28 6.75
C ASP A 442 -9.32 2.06 7.49
N GLY A 443 -8.34 2.98 7.32
CA GLY A 443 -7.13 3.01 8.12
C GLY A 443 -7.40 3.25 9.61
N PHE A 444 -8.26 4.21 9.94
CA PHE A 444 -8.70 4.40 11.32
C PHE A 444 -9.29 3.12 11.93
N ARG A 445 -10.12 2.38 11.18
CA ARG A 445 -10.72 1.12 11.62
C ARG A 445 -9.70 0.00 11.73
N THR A 446 -8.80 -0.13 10.77
CA THR A 446 -7.73 -1.14 10.75
C THR A 446 -6.84 -1.03 12.00
N PHE A 447 -6.52 0.17 12.43
CA PHE A 447 -5.71 0.41 13.62
C PHE A 447 -6.53 0.63 14.90
N SER A 448 -7.80 0.22 14.89
CA SER A 448 -8.70 0.28 16.05
C SER A 448 -9.31 -1.07 16.37
N HIS A 449 -9.56 -1.33 17.66
CA HIS A 449 -10.43 -2.42 18.08
C HIS A 449 -11.89 -1.96 18.10
N ALA A 450 -12.74 -2.61 17.32
CA ALA A 450 -14.18 -2.37 17.29
C ALA A 450 -14.86 -3.07 18.48
N LYS A 451 -14.95 -2.39 19.63
CA LYS A 451 -15.52 -2.91 20.86
C LYS A 451 -17.05 -2.87 20.83
N ALA A 452 -17.66 -4.02 20.89
CA ALA A 452 -19.12 -4.13 21.03
C ALA A 452 -19.56 -3.77 22.44
N VAL A 453 -20.48 -2.81 22.57
CA VAL A 453 -21.08 -2.39 23.83
C VAL A 453 -22.58 -2.60 23.78
N TYR A 454 -23.09 -3.38 24.71
CA TYR A 454 -24.50 -3.64 24.88
C TYR A 454 -24.97 -3.19 26.26
N HIS A 455 -25.97 -2.32 26.30
CA HIS A 455 -26.65 -1.91 27.52
C HIS A 455 -27.96 -2.67 27.64
N GLN A 456 -28.06 -3.46 28.69
CA GLN A 456 -29.26 -4.26 28.95
C GLN A 456 -30.47 -3.38 29.28
N SER A 457 -31.61 -3.81 28.80
CA SER A 457 -32.92 -3.27 29.23
C SER A 457 -33.11 -3.41 30.73
N LYS A 458 -33.72 -2.41 31.35
CA LYS A 458 -34.16 -2.47 32.76
C LYS A 458 -35.41 -3.32 32.96
N ALA A 459 -36.06 -3.78 31.89
CA ALA A 459 -37.26 -4.63 31.96
C ALA A 459 -36.90 -6.03 32.48
N LYS A 460 -37.36 -6.36 33.68
CA LYS A 460 -37.10 -7.67 34.35
C LYS A 460 -37.45 -8.87 33.46
N MET A 461 -38.53 -8.75 32.69
CA MET A 461 -39.02 -9.79 31.78
C MET A 461 -37.95 -10.30 30.79
N VAL A 462 -37.04 -9.44 30.34
CA VAL A 462 -35.96 -9.82 29.40
C VAL A 462 -34.95 -10.73 30.10
N ALA A 463 -34.55 -10.37 31.33
CA ALA A 463 -33.64 -11.18 32.12
C ALA A 463 -34.26 -12.50 32.53
N GLU A 464 -35.55 -12.50 32.89
CA GLU A 464 -36.29 -13.69 33.34
C GLU A 464 -36.47 -14.74 32.23
N MET A 465 -36.52 -14.32 30.95
CA MET A 465 -36.65 -15.24 29.83
C MET A 465 -35.50 -16.24 29.74
N PHE A 466 -34.31 -15.85 30.11
CA PHE A 466 -33.10 -16.67 30.04
C PHE A 466 -32.73 -17.35 31.36
N ARG A 467 -33.53 -17.17 32.43
CA ARG A 467 -33.25 -17.77 33.75
C ARG A 467 -34.09 -19.02 33.94
N PRO A 468 -33.51 -20.08 34.51
CA PRO A 468 -34.31 -21.25 34.97
C PRO A 468 -35.24 -20.84 36.14
N PRO A 469 -36.29 -21.63 36.38
CA PRO A 469 -36.69 -22.89 35.73
C PRO A 469 -37.27 -22.63 34.32
N TYR A 470 -36.96 -23.56 33.39
CA TYR A 470 -37.50 -23.59 32.04
C TYR A 470 -38.78 -24.41 31.98
N ASP A 471 -39.90 -23.77 32.31
CA ASP A 471 -41.22 -24.37 32.31
C ASP A 471 -41.79 -24.48 30.85
N ASP A 472 -42.91 -25.21 30.71
CA ASP A 472 -43.60 -25.40 29.43
C ASP A 472 -44.04 -24.07 28.78
N LYS A 473 -44.32 -23.04 29.57
CA LYS A 473 -44.68 -21.72 29.09
C LYS A 473 -43.51 -21.05 28.40
N LYS A 474 -42.32 -21.10 29.01
CA LYS A 474 -41.07 -20.59 28.41
C LYS A 474 -40.72 -21.38 27.17
N ARG A 475 -40.84 -22.71 27.23
CA ARG A 475 -40.59 -23.59 26.08
C ARG A 475 -41.50 -23.21 24.88
N LYS A 476 -42.82 -23.10 25.08
CA LYS A 476 -43.77 -22.67 24.05
C LYS A 476 -43.44 -21.31 23.47
N ARG A 477 -43.02 -20.35 24.29
CA ARG A 477 -42.61 -19.00 23.86
C ARG A 477 -41.35 -19.04 23.01
N VAL A 478 -40.32 -19.79 23.42
CA VAL A 478 -39.11 -19.96 22.63
C VAL A 478 -39.42 -20.63 21.28
N LEU A 479 -40.20 -21.69 21.28
CA LEU A 479 -40.63 -22.36 20.03
C LEU A 479 -41.38 -21.43 19.08
N SER A 480 -42.22 -20.54 19.61
CA SER A 480 -42.91 -19.52 18.78
C SER A 480 -41.99 -18.48 18.14
N MET A 481 -40.80 -18.30 18.67
CA MET A 481 -39.78 -17.38 18.12
C MET A 481 -38.87 -18.03 17.06
N ILE A 482 -38.85 -19.39 17.04
CA ILE A 482 -38.11 -20.17 16.04
C ILE A 482 -38.95 -20.21 14.77
N LYS A 483 -38.66 -19.31 13.84
CA LYS A 483 -39.29 -19.29 12.52
C LYS A 483 -38.39 -20.01 11.52
N LYS A 484 -39.04 -20.75 10.59
CA LYS A 484 -38.36 -21.30 9.41
C LYS A 484 -37.99 -20.19 8.45
#